data_7d56e38fd93c42ae5ae993878eeffc35
#
_entry.id   7d56e38fd93c42ae5ae993878eeffc35
#
_cell.length_a   1.000
_cell.length_b   1.000
_cell.length_c   1.000
_cell.angle_alpha   90.00
_cell.angle_beta   90.00
_cell.angle_gamma   90.00
#
_symmetry.space_group_name_H-M   'P 1'
#
loop_
_entity.id
_entity.type
_entity.pdbx_description
1 polymer ?
#
loop_
_entity_poly.entity_id
_entity_poly.type
_entity_poly.pdbx_seq_one_letter_code
_entity_poly.pdbx_strand_id
1 'polypeptide(L)'
;DPIELLGGFNAFAYAPNPIGWIDPWGLNRFTKTTWQAPKRGTNQNYTVFQQPIDWDMVDDKGRTNLQRTARGRAPLGSDGLPLNLHHSNQDSRGALFEVTESTHRKYGYTNALHPYKVDGTGQHPHFPVDRDAFDKDREKYWRERGKAERKRRRAAAKGKC
;
A
#
# COMPACT_ATOMS: atom_id res chain seq x y z
N ASP A 1 -17.86 3.12 -15.12
CA ASP A 1 -19.11 2.98 -14.35
C ASP A 1 -20.27 3.39 -15.24
N PRO A 2 -21.23 2.49 -15.54
CA PRO A 2 -22.37 2.80 -16.40
C PRO A 2 -23.36 3.83 -15.81
N ILE A 3 -23.15 4.27 -14.58
CA ILE A 3 -24.04 5.21 -13.86
C ILE A 3 -23.36 6.50 -13.40
N GLU A 4 -22.19 6.83 -13.97
CA GLU A 4 -21.39 8.01 -13.60
C GLU A 4 -22.20 9.32 -13.49
N LEU A 5 -23.20 9.52 -14.32
CA LEU A 5 -24.01 10.74 -14.34
C LEU A 5 -25.23 10.73 -13.41
N LEU A 6 -25.60 9.59 -12.85
CA LEU A 6 -26.74 9.45 -11.95
C LEU A 6 -26.34 9.44 -10.47
N GLY A 7 -25.05 9.32 -10.17
CA GLY A 7 -24.50 9.19 -8.82
C GLY A 7 -24.15 10.50 -8.11
N GLY A 8 -24.34 11.67 -8.73
CA GLY A 8 -23.99 12.98 -8.16
C GLY A 8 -22.53 13.37 -8.35
N PHE A 9 -22.20 14.64 -8.12
CA PHE A 9 -20.91 15.28 -8.41
C PHE A 9 -19.71 14.81 -7.56
N ASN A 10 -19.90 13.87 -6.64
CA ASN A 10 -18.84 13.34 -5.80
C ASN A 10 -18.71 11.83 -5.93
N ALA A 11 -17.87 11.38 -6.86
CA ALA A 11 -17.56 9.96 -7.04
C ALA A 11 -16.98 9.29 -5.77
N PHE A 12 -16.56 10.07 -4.77
CA PHE A 12 -16.06 9.59 -3.48
C PHE A 12 -17.12 9.50 -2.39
N ALA A 13 -18.27 10.17 -2.56
CA ALA A 13 -19.38 10.09 -1.59
C ALA A 13 -20.15 8.76 -1.67
N TYR A 14 -19.91 7.97 -2.70
CA TYR A 14 -20.76 6.82 -3.04
C TYR A 14 -20.29 5.50 -2.43
N ALA A 15 -19.13 5.44 -1.81
CA ALA A 15 -18.65 4.21 -1.22
C ALA A 15 -18.53 4.33 0.31
N PRO A 16 -19.49 3.79 1.07
CA PRO A 16 -19.32 3.64 2.52
C PRO A 16 -18.11 2.76 2.87
N ASN A 17 -17.54 2.09 1.88
CA ASN A 17 -16.33 1.29 2.02
C ASN A 17 -15.55 1.26 0.70
N PRO A 18 -14.59 2.19 0.48
CA PRO A 18 -13.79 2.24 -0.74
C PRO A 18 -12.96 0.97 -0.98
N ILE A 19 -12.80 0.13 0.03
CA ILE A 19 -12.03 -1.13 -0.05
C ILE A 19 -12.80 -2.22 -0.83
N GLY A 20 -14.13 -2.22 -0.75
CA GLY A 20 -14.96 -3.15 -1.50
C GLY A 20 -15.04 -2.88 -3.00
N TRP A 21 -14.62 -1.68 -3.43
CA TRP A 21 -14.70 -1.25 -4.84
C TRP A 21 -13.44 -1.52 -5.65
N ILE A 22 -12.30 -1.71 -4.98
CA ILE A 22 -11.01 -1.97 -5.64
C ILE A 22 -10.93 -3.40 -6.15
N ASP A 23 -11.81 -4.28 -5.68
CA ASP A 23 -11.86 -5.67 -6.13
C ASP A 23 -13.31 -6.17 -6.23
N PRO A 24 -14.00 -5.88 -7.35
CA PRO A 24 -15.38 -6.33 -7.58
C PRO A 24 -15.54 -7.85 -7.60
N TRP A 25 -14.44 -8.60 -7.65
CA TRP A 25 -14.43 -10.06 -7.70
C TRP A 25 -13.95 -10.69 -6.39
N GLY A 26 -13.59 -9.89 -5.37
CA GLY A 26 -13.18 -10.39 -4.05
C GLY A 26 -11.87 -11.18 -4.03
N LEU A 27 -11.02 -11.00 -5.05
CA LEU A 27 -9.77 -11.74 -5.21
C LEU A 27 -8.62 -11.14 -4.41
N ASN A 28 -8.67 -9.83 -4.08
CA ASN A 28 -7.67 -9.14 -3.28
C ASN A 28 -8.30 -8.50 -2.05
N ARG A 29 -8.48 -9.28 -0.99
CA ARG A 29 -8.98 -8.75 0.27
C ARG A 29 -7.88 -8.00 1.01
N PHE A 30 -7.97 -6.68 1.04
CA PHE A 30 -7.14 -5.88 1.92
C PHE A 30 -7.43 -6.20 3.39
N THR A 31 -6.38 -6.43 4.16
CA THR A 31 -6.45 -6.53 5.61
C THR A 31 -6.13 -5.16 6.21
N LYS A 32 -7.09 -4.58 6.94
CA LYS A 32 -6.89 -3.34 7.68
C LYS A 32 -6.05 -3.61 8.92
N THR A 33 -5.01 -2.83 9.12
CA THR A 33 -4.17 -2.86 10.32
C THR A 33 -3.73 -1.44 10.70
N THR A 34 -3.07 -1.30 11.83
CA THR A 34 -2.39 -0.07 12.26
C THR A 34 -0.89 -0.29 12.26
N TRP A 35 -0.14 0.75 11.96
CA TRP A 35 1.31 0.72 11.95
C TRP A 35 1.90 2.04 12.43
N GLN A 36 2.83 1.95 13.40
CA GLN A 36 3.54 3.10 13.94
C GLN A 36 4.84 3.31 13.17
N ALA A 37 4.93 4.43 12.48
CA ALA A 37 6.15 4.87 11.81
C ALA A 37 7.27 5.19 12.81
N PRO A 38 8.54 4.97 12.42
CA PRO A 38 9.68 5.23 13.30
C PRO A 38 9.86 6.71 13.58
N LYS A 39 10.44 7.04 14.75
CA LYS A 39 10.78 8.42 15.14
C LYS A 39 11.72 9.14 14.17
N ARG A 40 12.54 8.39 13.41
CA ARG A 40 13.44 8.94 12.39
C ARG A 40 12.77 9.17 11.03
N GLY A 41 11.53 8.71 10.87
CA GLY A 41 10.65 8.96 9.72
C GLY A 41 9.59 10.00 10.10
N THR A 42 8.35 9.72 9.69
CA THR A 42 7.21 10.63 9.97
C THR A 42 6.72 10.58 11.42
N ASN A 43 7.06 9.53 12.16
CA ASN A 43 6.59 9.27 13.53
C ASN A 43 5.05 9.23 13.66
N GLN A 44 4.35 8.91 12.59
CA GLN A 44 2.88 8.87 12.57
C GLN A 44 2.36 7.45 12.82
N ASN A 45 1.14 7.37 13.34
CA ASN A 45 0.40 6.13 13.44
C ASN A 45 -0.57 6.05 12.26
N TYR A 46 -0.30 5.12 11.34
CA TYR A 46 -1.08 4.96 10.12
C TYR A 46 -2.09 3.83 10.23
N THR A 47 -3.27 4.03 9.66
CA THR A 47 -4.10 2.92 9.18
C THR A 47 -3.49 2.41 7.89
N VAL A 48 -3.26 1.10 7.79
CA VAL A 48 -2.67 0.49 6.60
C VAL A 48 -3.60 -0.60 6.05
N PHE A 49 -3.80 -0.57 4.74
CA PHE A 49 -4.54 -1.58 4.00
C PHE A 49 -3.55 -2.47 3.25
N GLN A 50 -3.37 -3.68 3.78
CA GLN A 50 -2.41 -4.67 3.33
C GLN A 50 -3.05 -5.65 2.36
N GLN A 51 -2.40 -5.91 1.23
CA GLN A 51 -2.83 -6.95 0.31
C GLN A 51 -2.12 -8.29 0.59
N PRO A 52 -2.67 -9.42 0.11
CA PRO A 52 -1.98 -10.71 0.12
C PRO A 52 -0.65 -10.62 -0.63
N ILE A 53 0.38 -11.25 -0.09
CA ILE A 53 1.72 -11.30 -0.69
C ILE A 53 2.12 -12.77 -0.85
N ASP A 54 2.53 -13.16 -2.05
CA ASP A 54 3.25 -14.41 -2.26
C ASP A 54 4.69 -14.22 -1.76
N TRP A 55 4.96 -14.71 -0.55
CA TRP A 55 6.24 -14.55 0.11
C TRP A 55 7.38 -15.35 -0.48
N ASP A 56 7.07 -16.35 -1.30
CA ASP A 56 8.02 -17.24 -1.96
C ASP A 56 8.30 -16.83 -3.40
N MET A 57 7.55 -15.88 -3.95
CA MET A 57 7.83 -15.28 -5.25
C MET A 57 9.25 -14.70 -5.29
N VAL A 58 10.01 -15.01 -6.35
CA VAL A 58 11.39 -14.60 -6.53
C VAL A 58 11.54 -13.47 -7.54
N ASP A 59 12.51 -12.60 -7.30
CA ASP A 59 12.90 -11.57 -8.26
C ASP A 59 13.92 -12.08 -9.29
N ASP A 60 14.31 -11.21 -10.22
CA ASP A 60 15.32 -11.46 -11.27
C ASP A 60 16.70 -11.89 -10.74
N LYS A 61 16.97 -11.67 -9.46
CA LYS A 61 18.20 -12.05 -8.76
C LYS A 61 18.02 -13.27 -7.85
N GLY A 62 16.91 -14.01 -8.02
CA GLY A 62 16.59 -15.21 -7.24
C GLY A 62 16.26 -14.94 -5.77
N ARG A 63 15.94 -13.70 -5.37
CA ARG A 63 15.59 -13.36 -3.99
C ARG A 63 14.09 -13.47 -3.79
N THR A 64 13.67 -14.20 -2.77
CA THR A 64 12.27 -14.28 -2.38
C THR A 64 11.76 -12.93 -1.83
N ASN A 65 10.45 -12.73 -1.84
CA ASN A 65 9.82 -11.57 -1.21
C ASN A 65 10.18 -11.47 0.28
N LEU A 66 10.34 -12.61 0.95
CA LEU A 66 10.79 -12.66 2.34
C LEU A 66 12.23 -12.14 2.51
N GLN A 67 13.12 -12.43 1.57
CA GLN A 67 14.50 -11.94 1.56
C GLN A 67 14.57 -10.45 1.15
N ARG A 68 13.72 -10.01 0.23
CA ARG A 68 13.61 -8.59 -0.17
C ARG A 68 13.24 -7.72 1.03
N THR A 69 12.17 -8.10 1.73
CA THR A 69 11.67 -7.35 2.90
C THR A 69 12.63 -7.37 4.09
N ALA A 70 13.46 -8.41 4.25
CA ALA A 70 14.53 -8.41 5.25
C ALA A 70 15.54 -7.26 5.05
N ARG A 71 15.69 -6.80 3.81
CA ARG A 71 16.55 -5.67 3.43
C ARG A 71 15.78 -4.33 3.34
N GLY A 72 14.52 -4.28 3.75
CA GLY A 72 13.67 -3.08 3.67
C GLY A 72 13.14 -2.78 2.27
N ARG A 73 13.29 -3.70 1.32
CA ARG A 73 12.77 -3.54 -0.05
C ARG A 73 11.32 -4.00 -0.11
N ALA A 74 10.52 -3.32 -0.92
CA ALA A 74 9.15 -3.74 -1.20
C ALA A 74 9.13 -5.16 -1.80
N PRO A 75 8.19 -6.02 -1.38
CA PRO A 75 7.98 -7.31 -2.02
C PRO A 75 7.42 -7.09 -3.43
N LEU A 76 7.51 -8.11 -4.27
CA LEU A 76 6.84 -8.13 -5.57
C LEU A 76 5.35 -8.41 -5.37
N GLY A 77 4.52 -7.65 -6.07
CA GLY A 77 3.08 -7.88 -6.15
C GLY A 77 2.71 -8.98 -7.15
N SER A 78 1.41 -9.18 -7.35
CA SER A 78 0.88 -10.15 -8.32
C SER A 78 1.27 -9.85 -9.78
N ASP A 79 1.69 -8.62 -10.05
CA ASP A 79 2.20 -8.16 -11.35
C ASP A 79 3.71 -8.40 -11.54
N GLY A 80 4.39 -9.03 -10.56
CA GLY A 80 5.83 -9.26 -10.58
C GLY A 80 6.69 -8.02 -10.35
N LEU A 81 6.07 -6.87 -10.06
CA LEU A 81 6.75 -5.61 -9.81
C LEU A 81 6.70 -5.23 -8.32
N PRO A 82 7.63 -4.39 -7.82
CA PRO A 82 7.61 -3.96 -6.43
C PRO A 82 6.30 -3.28 -6.03
N LEU A 83 5.74 -3.65 -4.89
CA LEU A 83 4.57 -2.98 -4.34
C LEU A 83 4.88 -1.53 -3.97
N ASN A 84 3.88 -0.67 -4.18
CA ASN A 84 3.92 0.70 -3.70
C ASN A 84 3.17 0.81 -2.36
N LEU A 85 3.72 1.58 -1.44
CA LEU A 85 3.02 2.04 -0.25
C LEU A 85 2.55 3.48 -0.53
N HIS A 86 1.24 3.65 -0.68
CA HIS A 86 0.63 4.88 -1.19
C HIS A 86 -0.27 5.54 -0.15
N HIS A 87 -0.12 6.86 0.05
CA HIS A 87 -0.99 7.64 0.91
C HIS A 87 -2.34 7.89 0.22
N SER A 88 -3.42 7.67 0.97
CA SER A 88 -4.76 8.10 0.54
C SER A 88 -4.75 9.60 0.23
N ASN A 89 -5.27 9.98 -0.94
CA ASN A 89 -5.38 11.37 -1.40
C ASN A 89 -4.07 12.18 -1.37
N GLN A 90 -2.91 11.54 -1.42
CA GLN A 90 -1.61 12.20 -1.25
C GLN A 90 -1.47 13.02 0.06
N ASP A 91 -2.35 12.79 1.03
CA ASP A 91 -2.34 13.43 2.34
C ASP A 91 -1.36 12.72 3.27
N SER A 92 -0.38 13.43 3.82
CA SER A 92 0.62 12.87 4.73
C SER A 92 0.04 12.21 5.99
N ARG A 93 -1.20 12.55 6.36
CA ARG A 93 -1.94 11.97 7.48
C ARG A 93 -2.86 10.83 7.06
N GLY A 94 -2.99 10.61 5.75
CA GLY A 94 -3.92 9.64 5.15
C GLY A 94 -3.54 8.20 5.46
N ALA A 95 -4.50 7.31 5.25
CA ALA A 95 -4.23 5.89 5.32
C ALA A 95 -3.23 5.45 4.24
N LEU A 96 -2.48 4.40 4.52
CA LEU A 96 -1.55 3.79 3.57
C LEU A 96 -2.17 2.58 2.90
N PHE A 97 -1.94 2.43 1.61
CA PHE A 97 -2.38 1.28 0.81
C PHE A 97 -1.19 0.58 0.17
N GLU A 98 -1.14 -0.73 0.31
CA GLU A 98 -0.26 -1.57 -0.51
C GLU A 98 -0.91 -1.73 -1.90
N VAL A 99 -0.35 -1.10 -2.93
CA VAL A 99 -0.87 -1.17 -4.29
C VAL A 99 0.16 -1.75 -5.25
N THR A 100 -0.30 -2.55 -6.23
CA THR A 100 0.60 -3.05 -7.28
C THR A 100 1.09 -1.90 -8.16
N GLU A 101 2.27 -2.05 -8.74
CA GLU A 101 2.82 -1.04 -9.65
C GLU A 101 1.91 -0.85 -10.88
N SER A 102 1.33 -1.93 -11.40
CA SER A 102 0.39 -1.87 -12.52
C SER A 102 -0.86 -1.06 -12.18
N THR A 103 -1.44 -1.26 -11.00
CA THR A 103 -2.57 -0.46 -10.50
C THR A 103 -2.15 1.00 -10.29
N HIS A 104 -1.01 1.22 -9.65
CA HIS A 104 -0.49 2.56 -9.40
C HIS A 104 -0.25 3.35 -10.71
N ARG A 105 0.28 2.69 -11.75
CA ARG A 105 0.46 3.32 -13.07
C ARG A 105 -0.86 3.55 -13.79
N LYS A 106 -1.75 2.56 -13.81
CA LYS A 106 -3.04 2.65 -14.49
C LYS A 106 -3.89 3.83 -13.97
N TYR A 107 -3.90 4.03 -12.67
CA TYR A 107 -4.69 5.08 -12.01
C TYR A 107 -3.86 6.28 -11.53
N GLY A 108 -2.55 6.27 -11.74
CA GLY A 108 -1.62 7.32 -11.30
C GLY A 108 -1.77 8.66 -12.03
N TYR A 109 -2.48 8.68 -13.16
CA TYR A 109 -2.84 9.89 -13.90
C TYR A 109 -4.30 10.29 -13.72
N THR A 110 -5.03 9.59 -12.87
CA THR A 110 -6.42 9.89 -12.52
C THR A 110 -6.49 10.53 -11.13
N ASN A 111 -7.57 11.23 -10.86
CA ASN A 111 -7.84 11.81 -9.53
C ASN A 111 -7.98 10.76 -8.41
N ALA A 112 -8.06 9.46 -8.76
CA ALA A 112 -8.24 8.40 -7.78
C ALA A 112 -7.02 8.23 -6.85
N LEU A 113 -5.78 8.23 -7.42
CA LEU A 113 -4.57 8.07 -6.62
C LEU A 113 -3.81 9.39 -6.41
N HIS A 114 -3.83 10.27 -7.41
CA HIS A 114 -3.08 11.53 -7.38
C HIS A 114 -3.98 12.73 -7.71
N PRO A 115 -4.91 13.09 -6.81
CA PRO A 115 -5.88 14.15 -7.07
C PRO A 115 -5.23 15.52 -7.32
N TYR A 116 -4.03 15.75 -6.80
CA TYR A 116 -3.29 17.02 -6.96
C TYR A 116 -2.28 17.05 -8.10
N LYS A 117 -2.20 15.98 -8.90
CA LYS A 117 -1.28 15.94 -10.05
C LYS A 117 -1.78 16.78 -11.22
N VAL A 118 -3.09 16.94 -11.33
CA VAL A 118 -3.75 17.73 -12.38
C VAL A 118 -3.42 19.22 -12.24
N ASP A 119 -3.25 19.71 -11.02
CA ASP A 119 -2.95 21.13 -10.74
C ASP A 119 -1.44 21.45 -10.91
N GLY A 120 -0.62 20.48 -11.32
CA GLY A 120 0.80 20.66 -11.52
C GLY A 120 1.66 20.60 -10.26
N THR A 121 1.07 20.63 -9.04
CA THR A 121 1.83 20.55 -7.78
C THR A 121 2.21 19.13 -7.42
N GLY A 122 1.37 18.17 -7.73
CA GLY A 122 1.57 16.75 -7.42
C GLY A 122 1.60 16.43 -5.91
N GLN A 123 1.18 17.37 -5.06
CA GLN A 123 1.19 17.25 -3.60
C GLN A 123 -0.09 17.83 -2.98
N HIS A 124 -0.46 17.32 -1.82
CA HIS A 124 -1.56 17.88 -1.05
C HIS A 124 -1.23 19.31 -0.60
N PRO A 125 -2.12 20.32 -0.83
CA PRO A 125 -1.79 21.73 -0.62
C PRO A 125 -1.51 22.10 0.84
N HIS A 126 -2.13 21.40 1.79
CA HIS A 126 -1.98 21.68 3.22
C HIS A 126 -1.18 20.61 3.98
N PHE A 127 -1.16 19.38 3.48
CA PHE A 127 -0.53 18.23 4.14
C PHE A 127 0.31 17.41 3.16
N PRO A 128 1.36 18.03 2.59
CA PRO A 128 2.23 17.35 1.65
C PRO A 128 2.97 16.20 2.34
N VAL A 129 3.27 15.15 1.59
CA VAL A 129 4.08 14.04 2.08
C VAL A 129 5.55 14.45 2.10
N ASP A 130 6.17 14.45 3.27
CA ASP A 130 7.63 14.53 3.40
C ASP A 130 8.25 13.25 2.84
N ARG A 131 8.85 13.35 1.66
CA ARG A 131 9.39 12.21 0.92
C ARG A 131 10.58 11.56 1.63
N ASP A 132 11.46 12.35 2.21
CA ASP A 132 12.67 11.86 2.88
C ASP A 132 12.32 11.11 4.19
N ALA A 133 11.37 11.64 4.95
CA ALA A 133 10.85 10.96 6.12
C ALA A 133 10.08 9.70 5.74
N PHE A 134 9.26 9.76 4.70
CA PHE A 134 8.47 8.62 4.25
C PHE A 134 9.30 7.50 3.62
N ASP A 135 10.44 7.80 3.02
CA ASP A 135 11.37 6.78 2.53
C ASP A 135 11.91 5.90 3.66
N LYS A 136 12.21 6.50 4.81
CA LYS A 136 12.59 5.76 6.04
C LYS A 136 11.43 4.93 6.58
N ASP A 137 10.22 5.47 6.51
CA ASP A 137 8.99 4.75 6.88
C ASP A 137 8.79 3.53 6.00
N ARG A 138 8.88 3.66 4.66
CA ARG A 138 8.73 2.55 3.72
C ARG A 138 9.73 1.43 3.99
N GLU A 139 11.00 1.77 4.19
CA GLU A 139 12.04 0.78 4.51
C GLU A 139 11.70 0.01 5.78
N LYS A 140 11.33 0.70 6.84
CA LYS A 140 10.97 0.10 8.13
C LYS A 140 9.70 -0.72 8.03
N TYR A 141 8.68 -0.21 7.33
CA TYR A 141 7.42 -0.91 7.11
C TYR A 141 7.63 -2.28 6.44
N TRP A 142 8.37 -2.33 5.34
CA TRP A 142 8.61 -3.59 4.65
C TRP A 142 9.43 -4.57 5.48
N ARG A 143 10.40 -4.10 6.25
CA ARG A 143 11.14 -4.95 7.21
C ARG A 143 10.20 -5.59 8.24
N GLU A 144 9.30 -4.82 8.78
CA GLU A 144 8.34 -5.30 9.80
C GLU A 144 7.29 -6.22 9.19
N ARG A 145 6.83 -5.93 7.98
CA ARG A 145 5.92 -6.79 7.22
C ARG A 145 6.50 -8.19 7.01
N GLY A 146 7.75 -8.28 6.55
CA GLY A 146 8.47 -9.54 6.40
C GLY A 146 8.81 -10.22 7.73
N LYS A 147 9.08 -9.45 8.80
CA LYS A 147 9.29 -10.01 10.14
C LYS A 147 8.03 -10.67 10.69
N ALA A 148 6.87 -10.08 10.48
CA ALA A 148 5.59 -10.66 10.87
C ALA A 148 5.35 -12.01 10.19
N GLU A 149 5.62 -12.11 8.88
CA GLU A 149 5.49 -13.36 8.14
C GLU A 149 6.47 -14.43 8.62
N ARG A 150 7.73 -14.08 8.87
CA ARG A 150 8.71 -15.03 9.45
C ARG A 150 8.25 -15.56 10.81
N LYS A 151 7.67 -14.68 11.65
CA LYS A 151 7.11 -15.08 12.94
C LYS A 151 5.95 -16.05 12.76
N ARG A 152 5.03 -15.77 11.83
CA ARG A 152 3.89 -16.62 11.49
C ARG A 152 4.35 -18.02 11.04
N ARG A 153 5.33 -18.10 10.12
CA ARG A 153 5.89 -19.38 9.64
C ARG A 153 6.54 -20.20 10.76
N ARG A 154 7.29 -19.54 11.65
CA ARG A 154 7.90 -20.21 12.82
C ARG A 154 6.86 -20.76 13.79
N ALA A 155 5.77 -20.02 14.03
CA ALA A 155 4.68 -20.49 14.89
C ALA A 155 3.98 -21.69 14.26
N ALA A 156 3.67 -21.66 12.97
CA ALA A 156 3.06 -22.77 12.26
C ALA A 156 3.92 -24.04 12.23
N ALA A 157 5.25 -23.90 12.17
CA ALA A 157 6.16 -25.04 12.23
C ALA A 157 6.19 -25.69 13.61
N LYS A 158 6.10 -24.90 14.70
CA LYS A 158 6.08 -25.41 16.08
C LYS A 158 4.77 -26.12 16.45
N GLY A 159 3.64 -25.73 15.84
CA GLY A 159 2.35 -26.36 16.10
C GLY A 159 2.13 -27.68 15.36
N LYS A 160 3.10 -28.14 14.56
CA LYS A 160 3.05 -29.42 13.83
C LYS A 160 3.90 -30.53 14.50
N CYS A 161 4.58 -30.23 15.58
CA CYS A 161 5.27 -31.17 16.48
C CYS A 161 4.39 -31.38 17.71
#